data_ed0681b237a9f8ed7de2a20a63bb97fa
#
_entry.id   ed0681b237a9f8ed7de2a20a63bb97fa
#
_cell.length_a   1.000
_cell.length_b   1.000
_cell.length_c   1.000
_cell.angle_alpha   90.00
_cell.angle_beta   90.00
_cell.angle_gamma   90.00
#
_symmetry.space_group_name_H-M   'P 1'
#
loop_
_entity.id
_entity.type
_entity.pdbx_description
1 polymer ?
#
loop_
_entity_poly.entity_id
_entity_poly.type
_entity_poly.pdbx_seq_one_letter_code
_entity_poly.pdbx_strand_id
1 'polypeptide(L)'
;MDSVAQLESEWHDSALESIINIVRAPDGDFESIGNLANTVADSHSLQKIIELLHSTPQGKQAFQRRSRLGDIDLQKLYRLPLNTLGYSYAEHLLKNNLQPLHSGQVENDYQFLGVHITETHDIWHIITGCDTNILGEIQLDRSFLCCPTTLFAFLVSIIG
;
A
#
# COMPACT_ATOMS: atom_id res chain seq x y z
N MET A 1 25.97 4.27 -22.43
CA MET A 1 25.49 5.30 -21.48
C MET A 1 24.16 5.90 -21.90
N ASP A 2 23.86 5.96 -23.21
CA ASP A 2 22.59 6.56 -23.72
C ASP A 2 21.31 5.74 -23.41
N SER A 3 21.44 4.42 -23.21
CA SER A 3 20.26 3.55 -22.98
C SER A 3 19.63 3.71 -21.58
N VAL A 4 20.42 3.99 -20.55
CA VAL A 4 19.89 4.14 -19.17
C VAL A 4 19.16 5.47 -19.04
N ALA A 5 19.72 6.56 -19.55
CA ALA A 5 19.07 7.87 -19.53
C ALA A 5 17.77 7.89 -20.37
N GLN A 6 17.73 7.11 -21.45
CA GLN A 6 16.52 6.97 -22.26
C GLN A 6 15.43 6.16 -21.52
N LEU A 7 15.79 5.07 -20.85
CA LEU A 7 14.86 4.27 -20.03
C LEU A 7 14.31 5.08 -18.85
N GLU A 8 15.17 5.88 -18.18
CA GLU A 8 14.72 6.79 -17.12
C GLU A 8 13.75 7.84 -17.62
N SER A 9 14.00 8.41 -18.83
CA SER A 9 13.08 9.38 -19.46
C SER A 9 11.74 8.75 -19.78
N GLU A 10 11.74 7.58 -20.41
CA GLU A 10 10.51 6.85 -20.77
C GLU A 10 9.69 6.46 -19.51
N TRP A 11 10.36 6.09 -18.41
CA TRP A 11 9.71 5.82 -17.15
C TRP A 11 9.08 7.08 -16.54
N HIS A 12 9.79 8.22 -16.53
CA HIS A 12 9.25 9.49 -16.05
C HIS A 12 8.02 9.93 -16.85
N ASP A 13 8.05 9.79 -18.18
CA ASP A 13 6.94 10.15 -19.05
C ASP A 13 5.71 9.25 -18.78
N SER A 14 5.91 7.94 -18.61
CA SER A 14 4.84 6.99 -18.26
C SER A 14 4.26 7.26 -16.87
N ALA A 15 5.09 7.57 -15.88
CA ALA A 15 4.64 7.91 -14.54
C ALA A 15 3.83 9.21 -14.55
N LEU A 16 4.30 10.24 -15.26
CA LEU A 16 3.60 11.51 -15.40
C LEU A 16 2.24 11.34 -16.10
N GLU A 17 2.19 10.54 -17.17
CA GLU A 17 0.94 10.23 -17.86
C GLU A 17 -0.06 9.50 -16.94
N SER A 18 0.42 8.54 -16.15
CA SER A 18 -0.41 7.82 -15.17
C SER A 18 -0.97 8.76 -14.10
N ILE A 19 -0.17 9.72 -13.60
CA ILE A 19 -0.65 10.76 -12.67
C ILE A 19 -1.71 11.64 -13.31
N ILE A 20 -1.50 12.07 -14.55
CA ILE A 20 -2.47 12.89 -15.30
C ILE A 20 -3.79 12.13 -15.47
N ASN A 21 -3.73 10.83 -15.74
CA ASN A 21 -4.91 9.98 -15.88
C ASN A 21 -5.71 9.88 -14.56
N ILE A 22 -5.04 9.73 -13.41
CA ILE A 22 -5.70 9.76 -12.09
C ILE A 22 -6.40 11.10 -11.85
N VAL A 23 -5.73 12.21 -12.12
CA VAL A 23 -6.31 13.57 -11.92
C VAL A 23 -7.56 13.80 -12.80
N ARG A 24 -7.64 13.14 -13.95
CA ARG A 24 -8.78 13.24 -14.89
C ARG A 24 -9.84 12.16 -14.68
N ALA A 25 -9.53 11.13 -13.91
CA ALA A 25 -10.44 10.02 -13.65
C ALA A 25 -11.63 10.47 -12.80
N PRO A 26 -12.80 9.86 -12.97
CA PRO A 26 -13.92 10.07 -12.06
C PRO A 26 -13.60 9.50 -10.67
N ASP A 27 -14.28 10.05 -9.64
CA ASP A 27 -14.17 9.54 -8.29
C ASP A 27 -14.49 8.03 -8.24
N GLY A 28 -13.63 7.26 -7.58
CA GLY A 28 -13.74 5.81 -7.46
C GLY A 28 -13.13 5.01 -8.60
N ASP A 29 -12.35 5.63 -9.48
CA ASP A 29 -11.57 4.90 -10.50
C ASP A 29 -10.28 4.30 -9.91
N PHE A 30 -10.43 3.16 -9.26
CA PHE A 30 -9.30 2.41 -8.70
C PHE A 30 -8.38 1.79 -9.77
N GLU A 31 -8.86 1.65 -11.02
CA GLU A 31 -8.04 1.12 -12.11
C GLU A 31 -6.90 2.09 -12.47
N SER A 32 -7.19 3.39 -12.54
CA SER A 32 -6.17 4.42 -12.78
C SER A 32 -5.12 4.46 -11.67
N ILE A 33 -5.51 4.27 -10.40
CA ILE A 33 -4.59 4.17 -9.26
C ILE A 33 -3.72 2.92 -9.38
N GLY A 34 -4.32 1.77 -9.70
CA GLY A 34 -3.59 0.52 -9.93
C GLY A 34 -2.59 0.63 -11.09
N ASN A 35 -2.92 1.34 -12.14
CA ASN A 35 -2.03 1.58 -13.28
C ASN A 35 -0.83 2.47 -12.90
N LEU A 36 -1.03 3.51 -12.08
CA LEU A 36 0.09 4.29 -11.54
C LEU A 36 0.99 3.41 -10.67
N ALA A 37 0.42 2.65 -9.76
CA ALA A 37 1.18 1.75 -8.89
C ALA A 37 2.04 0.76 -9.70
N ASN A 38 1.48 0.17 -10.75
CA ASN A 38 2.20 -0.72 -11.66
C ASN A 38 3.30 -0.02 -12.46
N THR A 39 3.07 1.23 -12.89
CA THR A 39 4.06 2.02 -13.63
C THR A 39 5.24 2.44 -12.75
N VAL A 40 4.97 2.82 -11.50
CA VAL A 40 5.98 3.23 -10.53
C VAL A 40 6.74 2.03 -9.95
N ALA A 41 6.10 0.87 -9.87
CA ALA A 41 6.65 -0.37 -9.34
C ALA A 41 7.60 -1.07 -10.34
N ASP A 42 8.56 -0.34 -10.92
CA ASP A 42 9.62 -0.99 -11.70
C ASP A 42 10.49 -1.88 -10.80
N SER A 43 11.08 -2.93 -11.40
CA SER A 43 11.83 -3.95 -10.66
C SER A 43 13.05 -3.38 -9.93
N HIS A 44 13.67 -2.31 -10.43
CA HIS A 44 14.85 -1.69 -9.82
C HIS A 44 14.47 -0.85 -8.58
N SER A 45 13.40 -0.08 -8.68
CA SER A 45 12.87 0.71 -7.56
C SER A 45 12.38 -0.19 -6.44
N LEU A 46 11.62 -1.24 -6.76
CA LEU A 46 11.18 -2.25 -5.79
C LEU A 46 12.36 -2.94 -5.10
N GLN A 47 13.41 -3.30 -5.85
CA GLN A 47 14.61 -3.89 -5.28
C GLN A 47 15.24 -2.96 -4.22
N LYS A 48 15.39 -1.68 -4.51
CA LYS A 48 15.93 -0.69 -3.57
C LYS A 48 15.06 -0.54 -2.31
N ILE A 49 13.74 -0.55 -2.47
CA ILE A 49 12.81 -0.51 -1.33
C ILE A 49 12.99 -1.76 -0.46
N ILE A 50 13.04 -2.94 -1.05
CA ILE A 50 13.25 -4.20 -0.33
C ILE A 50 14.58 -4.18 0.41
N GLU A 51 15.67 -3.74 -0.23
CA GLU A 51 16.99 -3.62 0.39
C GLU A 51 16.99 -2.65 1.58
N LEU A 52 16.32 -1.50 1.42
CA LEU A 52 16.14 -0.53 2.50
C LEU A 52 15.37 -1.14 3.68
N LEU A 53 14.27 -1.83 3.41
CA LEU A 53 13.48 -2.49 4.44
C LEU A 53 14.26 -3.61 5.12
N HIS A 54 15.01 -4.41 4.38
CA HIS A 54 15.90 -5.43 4.93
C HIS A 54 17.06 -4.85 5.76
N SER A 55 17.40 -3.56 5.62
CA SER A 55 18.41 -2.92 6.46
C SER A 55 17.98 -2.73 7.91
N THR A 56 16.66 -2.81 8.18
CA THR A 56 16.09 -2.66 9.52
C THR A 56 15.79 -4.02 10.16
N PRO A 57 15.92 -4.19 11.50
CA PRO A 57 15.57 -5.43 12.19
C PRO A 57 14.08 -5.81 11.98
N GLN A 58 13.17 -4.82 12.00
CA GLN A 58 11.74 -5.01 11.84
C GLN A 58 11.41 -5.47 10.42
N GLY A 59 11.99 -4.82 9.39
CA GLY A 59 11.80 -5.22 8.01
C GLY A 59 12.29 -6.65 7.76
N LYS A 60 13.51 -7.01 8.25
CA LYS A 60 14.01 -8.40 8.17
C LYS A 60 13.00 -9.39 8.76
N GLN A 61 12.48 -9.09 9.94
CA GLN A 61 11.52 -9.96 10.61
C GLN A 61 10.22 -10.09 9.80
N ALA A 62 9.73 -9.00 9.19
CA ALA A 62 8.55 -9.00 8.34
C ALA A 62 8.71 -9.94 7.14
N PHE A 63 9.80 -9.79 6.41
CA PHE A 63 10.08 -10.62 5.23
C PHE A 63 10.33 -12.08 5.60
N GLN A 64 10.88 -12.37 6.78
CA GLN A 64 11.05 -13.74 7.27
C GLN A 64 9.72 -14.38 7.66
N ARG A 65 8.84 -13.65 8.36
CA ARG A 65 7.55 -14.17 8.82
C ARG A 65 6.50 -14.18 7.74
N ARG A 66 6.53 -13.21 6.82
CA ARG A 66 5.53 -13.00 5.76
C ARG A 66 4.11 -13.06 6.30
N SER A 67 3.88 -12.41 7.46
CA SER A 67 2.56 -12.37 8.10
C SER A 67 1.52 -11.74 7.18
N ARG A 68 0.33 -12.30 7.17
CA ARG A 68 -0.83 -11.90 6.37
C ARG A 68 -1.99 -11.54 7.28
N LEU A 69 -2.87 -10.66 6.85
CA LEU A 69 -4.11 -10.36 7.60
C LEU A 69 -5.08 -11.56 7.61
N GLY A 70 -5.04 -12.42 6.59
CA GLY A 70 -5.92 -13.59 6.50
C GLY A 70 -7.40 -13.22 6.35
N ASP A 71 -8.28 -14.14 6.71
CA ASP A 71 -9.72 -13.93 6.64
C ASP A 71 -10.20 -13.03 7.76
N ILE A 72 -10.81 -11.90 7.40
CA ILE A 72 -11.29 -10.88 8.34
C ILE A 72 -12.82 -10.93 8.43
N ASP A 73 -13.32 -11.19 9.63
CA ASP A 73 -14.75 -11.08 9.96
C ASP A 73 -15.07 -9.64 10.40
N LEU A 74 -15.54 -8.82 9.46
CA LEU A 74 -15.91 -7.42 9.71
C LEU A 74 -16.99 -7.30 10.78
N GLN A 75 -17.94 -8.22 10.85
CA GLN A 75 -19.01 -8.18 11.84
C GLN A 75 -18.50 -8.44 13.25
N LYS A 76 -17.49 -9.29 13.39
CA LYS A 76 -16.80 -9.54 14.64
C LYS A 76 -15.99 -8.33 15.08
N LEU A 77 -15.25 -7.71 14.15
CA LEU A 77 -14.45 -6.51 14.44
C LEU A 77 -15.33 -5.31 14.80
N TYR A 78 -16.49 -5.16 14.17
CA TYR A 78 -17.43 -4.08 14.46
C TYR A 78 -18.06 -4.14 15.86
N ARG A 79 -17.93 -5.26 16.56
CA ARG A 79 -18.37 -5.44 17.96
C ARG A 79 -17.29 -5.11 18.99
N LEU A 80 -16.09 -4.78 18.53
CA LEU A 80 -15.00 -4.35 19.41
C LEU A 80 -15.28 -2.97 20.02
N PRO A 81 -14.58 -2.56 21.08
CA PRO A 81 -14.68 -1.20 21.62
C PRO A 81 -14.38 -0.14 20.56
N LEU A 82 -15.11 0.98 20.58
CA LEU A 82 -15.02 2.08 19.59
C LEU A 82 -13.62 2.67 19.41
N ASN A 83 -12.79 2.57 20.45
CA ASN A 83 -11.42 3.09 20.46
C ASN A 83 -10.36 2.07 20.00
N THR A 84 -10.76 1.04 19.28
CA THR A 84 -9.83 0.03 18.74
C THR A 84 -9.65 0.18 17.24
N LEU A 85 -8.45 -0.15 16.77
CA LEU A 85 -8.16 -0.17 15.32
C LEU A 85 -9.11 -1.13 14.58
N GLY A 86 -9.39 -2.30 15.16
CA GLY A 86 -10.29 -3.29 14.57
C GLY A 86 -11.71 -2.76 14.37
N TYR A 87 -12.27 -2.00 15.35
CA TYR A 87 -13.55 -1.34 15.19
C TYR A 87 -13.50 -0.31 14.05
N SER A 88 -12.52 0.59 14.08
CA SER A 88 -12.37 1.64 13.06
C SER A 88 -12.21 1.08 11.67
N TYR A 89 -11.46 -0.03 11.52
CA TYR A 89 -11.31 -0.74 10.26
C TYR A 89 -12.64 -1.31 9.75
N ALA A 90 -13.37 -2.01 10.60
CA ALA A 90 -14.66 -2.57 10.24
C ALA A 90 -15.69 -1.47 9.92
N GLU A 91 -15.73 -0.39 10.72
CA GLU A 91 -16.62 0.75 10.47
C GLU A 91 -16.32 1.41 9.11
N HIS A 92 -15.04 1.64 8.82
CA HIS A 92 -14.61 2.23 7.56
C HIS A 92 -15.06 1.40 6.36
N LEU A 93 -14.79 0.10 6.35
CA LEU A 93 -15.16 -0.77 5.24
C LEU A 93 -16.70 -0.91 5.11
N LEU A 94 -17.41 -1.13 6.20
CA LEU A 94 -18.87 -1.28 6.18
C LEU A 94 -19.58 0.00 5.72
N LYS A 95 -19.13 1.18 6.18
CA LYS A 95 -19.69 2.48 5.80
C LYS A 95 -19.52 2.78 4.32
N ASN A 96 -18.38 2.37 3.74
CA ASN A 96 -18.05 2.58 2.33
C ASN A 96 -18.46 1.40 1.44
N ASN A 97 -19.16 0.39 1.99
CA ASN A 97 -19.54 -0.85 1.28
C ASN A 97 -18.34 -1.56 0.62
N LEU A 98 -17.19 -1.54 1.31
CA LEU A 98 -15.96 -2.19 0.90
C LEU A 98 -15.81 -3.57 1.55
N GLN A 99 -14.95 -4.39 0.96
CA GLN A 99 -14.54 -5.68 1.51
C GLN A 99 -13.04 -5.67 1.75
N PRO A 100 -12.54 -6.43 2.73
CA PRO A 100 -11.10 -6.59 2.92
C PRO A 100 -10.42 -7.03 1.63
N LEU A 101 -9.32 -6.37 1.28
CA LEU A 101 -8.55 -6.73 0.10
C LEU A 101 -7.78 -8.03 0.36
N HIS A 102 -7.96 -8.99 -0.53
CA HIS A 102 -7.24 -10.25 -0.51
C HIS A 102 -6.30 -10.33 -1.72
N SER A 103 -5.07 -10.67 -1.48
CA SER A 103 -4.06 -10.80 -2.53
C SER A 103 -3.58 -12.24 -2.65
N GLY A 104 -2.99 -12.56 -3.80
CA GLY A 104 -2.57 -13.90 -4.20
C GLY A 104 -1.51 -14.58 -3.31
N GLN A 105 -0.84 -15.57 -3.86
CA GLN A 105 0.22 -16.33 -3.18
C GLN A 105 1.49 -15.50 -3.04
N VAL A 106 2.28 -15.82 -2.01
CA VAL A 106 3.55 -15.15 -1.70
C VAL A 106 4.69 -16.17 -1.75
N GLU A 107 5.49 -16.11 -2.80
CA GLU A 107 6.63 -16.99 -3.01
C GLU A 107 7.97 -16.27 -2.78
N ASN A 108 8.01 -14.96 -3.01
CA ASN A 108 9.21 -14.15 -2.92
C ASN A 108 8.94 -12.80 -2.23
N ASP A 109 10.00 -12.02 -2.00
CA ASP A 109 9.93 -10.75 -1.28
C ASP A 109 9.17 -9.66 -2.05
N TYR A 110 9.22 -9.65 -3.38
CA TYR A 110 8.45 -8.73 -4.22
C TYR A 110 6.95 -8.96 -4.06
N GLN A 111 6.54 -10.22 -4.15
CA GLN A 111 5.14 -10.60 -3.96
C GLN A 111 4.68 -10.30 -2.53
N PHE A 112 5.55 -10.60 -1.52
CA PHE A 112 5.23 -10.28 -0.13
C PHE A 112 5.00 -8.78 0.06
N LEU A 113 5.88 -7.93 -0.47
CA LEU A 113 5.74 -6.48 -0.35
C LEU A 113 4.44 -5.99 -0.98
N GLY A 114 4.13 -6.41 -2.22
CA GLY A 114 2.90 -6.02 -2.91
C GLY A 114 1.65 -6.47 -2.18
N VAL A 115 1.61 -7.73 -1.75
CA VAL A 115 0.49 -8.30 -0.99
C VAL A 115 0.32 -7.59 0.35
N HIS A 116 1.41 -7.32 1.07
CA HIS A 116 1.37 -6.65 2.35
C HIS A 116 0.81 -5.22 2.23
N ILE A 117 1.27 -4.46 1.23
CA ILE A 117 0.74 -3.12 0.96
C ILE A 117 -0.76 -3.20 0.64
N THR A 118 -1.17 -4.10 -0.25
CA THR A 118 -2.58 -4.24 -0.65
C THR A 118 -3.48 -4.59 0.53
N GLU A 119 -3.12 -5.60 1.33
CA GLU A 119 -3.94 -6.04 2.46
C GLU A 119 -4.03 -5.00 3.58
N THR A 120 -3.02 -4.15 3.72
CA THR A 120 -2.97 -3.14 4.79
C THR A 120 -3.39 -1.74 4.34
N HIS A 121 -3.70 -1.53 3.06
CA HIS A 121 -4.03 -0.25 2.47
C HIS A 121 -5.11 0.53 3.25
N ASP A 122 -6.25 -0.09 3.51
CA ASP A 122 -7.36 0.58 4.23
C ASP A 122 -7.02 0.89 5.69
N ILE A 123 -6.13 0.09 6.31
CA ILE A 123 -5.61 0.38 7.65
C ILE A 123 -4.82 1.69 7.65
N TRP A 124 -4.10 1.97 6.57
CA TRP A 124 -3.36 3.22 6.43
C TRP A 124 -4.26 4.44 6.37
N HIS A 125 -5.37 4.39 5.62
CA HIS A 125 -6.36 5.47 5.60
C HIS A 125 -6.84 5.80 7.01
N ILE A 126 -7.11 4.79 7.83
CA ILE A 126 -7.57 4.96 9.20
C ILE A 126 -6.48 5.58 10.10
N ILE A 127 -5.25 5.10 10.00
CA ILE A 127 -4.15 5.55 10.87
C ILE A 127 -3.71 6.98 10.52
N THR A 128 -3.69 7.31 9.23
CA THR A 128 -3.26 8.64 8.76
C THR A 128 -4.37 9.66 8.75
N GLY A 129 -5.64 9.21 8.80
CA GLY A 129 -6.81 10.08 8.65
C GLY A 129 -6.99 10.60 7.23
N CYS A 130 -6.32 9.99 6.24
CA CYS A 130 -6.53 10.31 4.83
C CYS A 130 -7.86 9.71 4.35
N ASP A 131 -8.66 10.49 3.62
CA ASP A 131 -9.88 10.00 2.99
C ASP A 131 -9.58 9.00 1.85
N THR A 132 -10.60 8.22 1.45
CA THR A 132 -10.51 7.29 0.29
C THR A 132 -10.90 7.96 -1.04
N ASN A 133 -10.84 9.28 -1.13
CA ASN A 133 -10.97 10.03 -2.37
C ASN A 133 -9.59 10.25 -3.01
N ILE A 134 -9.54 10.74 -4.26
CA ILE A 134 -8.30 10.97 -5.01
C ILE A 134 -7.28 11.79 -4.21
N LEU A 135 -7.73 12.83 -3.51
CA LEU A 135 -6.84 13.67 -2.71
C LEU A 135 -6.25 12.90 -1.52
N GLY A 136 -7.07 12.09 -0.85
CA GLY A 136 -6.64 11.24 0.25
C GLY A 136 -5.66 10.15 -0.18
N GLU A 137 -5.86 9.54 -1.35
CA GLU A 137 -4.91 8.59 -1.95
C GLU A 137 -3.56 9.25 -2.22
N ILE A 138 -3.53 10.44 -2.82
CA ILE A 138 -2.28 11.19 -3.06
C ILE A 138 -1.60 11.56 -1.73
N GLN A 139 -2.36 11.93 -0.70
CA GLN A 139 -1.82 12.22 0.63
C GLN A 139 -1.22 10.98 1.28
N LEU A 140 -1.88 9.84 1.13
CA LEU A 140 -1.42 8.55 1.63
C LEU A 140 -0.12 8.13 0.95
N ASP A 141 -0.05 8.19 -0.37
CA ASP A 141 1.15 7.90 -1.16
C ASP A 141 2.32 8.79 -0.76
N ARG A 142 2.07 10.09 -0.55
CA ARG A 142 3.09 11.01 -0.06
C ARG A 142 3.62 10.59 1.32
N SER A 143 2.76 10.09 2.19
CA SER A 143 3.16 9.62 3.52
C SER A 143 4.08 8.40 3.43
N PHE A 144 3.83 7.49 2.50
CA PHE A 144 4.73 6.36 2.20
C PHE A 144 6.09 6.81 1.67
N LEU A 145 6.12 7.78 0.77
CA LEU A 145 7.36 8.31 0.19
C LEU A 145 8.23 9.06 1.21
N CYS A 146 7.60 9.77 2.16
CA CYS A 146 8.34 10.54 3.16
C CYS A 146 8.92 9.70 4.30
N CYS A 147 8.27 8.59 4.68
CA CYS A 147 8.63 7.78 5.85
C CYS A 147 8.48 6.26 5.62
N PRO A 148 9.05 5.69 4.56
CA PRO A 148 8.80 4.29 4.19
C PRO A 148 9.19 3.29 5.27
N THR A 149 10.32 3.51 5.94
CA THR A 149 10.82 2.60 6.99
C THR A 149 10.01 2.65 8.27
N THR A 150 9.54 3.82 8.68
CA THR A 150 8.76 4.00 9.91
C THR A 150 7.37 3.41 9.76
N LEU A 151 6.72 3.68 8.63
CA LEU A 151 5.39 3.17 8.31
C LEU A 151 5.40 1.63 8.18
N PHE A 152 6.36 1.07 7.46
CA PHE A 152 6.49 -0.38 7.31
C PHE A 152 6.81 -1.07 8.64
N ALA A 153 7.71 -0.50 9.45
CA ALA A 153 8.04 -1.03 10.78
C ALA A 153 6.84 -1.02 11.73
N PHE A 154 6.02 0.02 11.65
CA PHE A 154 4.81 0.15 12.47
C PHE A 154 3.78 -0.93 12.12
N LEU A 155 3.52 -1.18 10.82
CA LEU A 155 2.59 -2.22 10.39
C LEU A 155 3.04 -3.62 10.79
N VAL A 156 4.32 -3.91 10.64
CA VAL A 156 4.86 -5.20 11.07
C VAL A 156 4.65 -5.42 12.55
N SER A 157 4.71 -4.37 13.37
CA SER A 157 4.49 -4.46 14.81
C SER A 157 3.01 -4.66 15.19
N ILE A 158 2.07 -4.32 14.31
CA ILE A 158 0.62 -4.50 14.54
C ILE A 158 0.16 -5.91 14.14
N ILE A 159 0.77 -6.49 13.11
CA ILE A 159 0.36 -7.78 12.52
C ILE A 159 1.18 -8.94 13.08
N GLY A 160 2.36 -8.69 13.66
CA GLY A 160 3.27 -9.69 14.23
C GLY A 160 3.10 -9.92 15.68
#